data_2f7a23de73302558ba0b64d3886f9013
#
_entry.id   2f7a23de73302558ba0b64d3886f9013
#
_cell.length_a   1.000
_cell.length_b   1.000
_cell.length_c   1.000
_cell.angle_alpha   90.00
_cell.angle_beta   90.00
_cell.angle_gamma   90.00
#
_symmetry.space_group_name_H-M   'P 1'
#
loop_
_entity.id
_entity.type
_entity.pdbx_description
1 polymer ?
#
loop_
_entity_poly.entity_id
_entity_poly.type
_entity_poly.pdbx_seq_one_letter_code
_entity_poly.pdbx_strand_id
1 'polypeptide(L)'
;MSQSPFQKFTKVKKNSVIKEEFRQEKKKYKRERAEYFDKIKKEQYEARLAIRNPVAAAVAEKKSATTKTVKTGSKTDATKKADTTHTELMPLNKFLAHCGVCSRRDAVTLIKEGKIKVNGTVALEPGYKINPTDEIVFNGKKLFVTKNLVYILLNKPKDYITTTDDPQGRKTVLQLTNTATTERIYPIGRLDRNTSGVLLLTNDGELTQKLSHPSYEIKKIYEVKLDKTLTKNDFEKIIKGLQLEDGLVQVDSLAYADARDKSIIGIEIHSGRNRIVRRIFESLGYDVKGLDRVMYANLTKKNVERGKWRFLSEREIRLLKYMNASKSK
;
A
#
# COMPACT_ATOMS: atom_id res chain seq x y z
N MET A 1 -12.44 -37.66 40.02
CA MET A 1 -11.99 -36.25 40.04
C MET A 1 -11.62 -35.86 38.61
N SER A 2 -12.52 -35.15 37.93
CA SER A 2 -12.31 -34.75 36.52
C SER A 2 -11.38 -33.54 36.46
N GLN A 3 -10.28 -33.67 35.75
CA GLN A 3 -9.33 -32.59 35.53
C GLN A 3 -9.98 -31.51 34.63
N SER A 4 -9.89 -30.26 35.10
CA SER A 4 -10.41 -29.07 34.40
C SER A 4 -9.75 -28.93 33.01
N PRO A 5 -10.51 -28.60 31.92
CA PRO A 5 -9.97 -28.45 30.60
C PRO A 5 -8.97 -27.27 30.42
N PHE A 6 -8.82 -26.44 31.47
CA PHE A 6 -7.90 -25.28 31.46
C PHE A 6 -6.47 -25.58 31.92
N GLN A 7 -6.16 -26.79 32.40
CA GLN A 7 -4.79 -27.13 32.87
C GLN A 7 -3.73 -27.16 31.73
N LYS A 8 -4.14 -27.22 30.46
CA LYS A 8 -3.19 -27.17 29.33
C LYS A 8 -2.59 -25.76 29.10
N PHE A 9 -3.18 -24.71 29.65
CA PHE A 9 -2.74 -23.33 29.45
C PHE A 9 -1.90 -22.76 30.61
N THR A 10 -1.68 -23.50 31.67
CA THR A 10 -0.99 -23.00 32.89
C THR A 10 0.48 -23.35 33.00
N LYS A 11 1.06 -24.11 32.07
CA LYS A 11 2.53 -24.31 32.05
C LYS A 11 3.19 -23.11 31.38
N VAL A 12 3.53 -22.10 32.17
CA VAL A 12 4.40 -21.00 31.75
C VAL A 12 5.74 -21.58 31.34
N LYS A 13 6.05 -21.57 30.05
CA LYS A 13 7.36 -21.99 29.53
C LYS A 13 8.42 -21.06 30.12
N LYS A 14 9.55 -21.64 30.60
CA LYS A 14 10.68 -20.84 31.06
C LYS A 14 11.16 -19.90 29.97
N ASN A 15 11.53 -18.66 30.31
CA ASN A 15 11.98 -17.65 29.35
C ASN A 15 13.15 -18.10 28.45
N SER A 16 13.99 -19.04 28.96
CA SER A 16 15.05 -19.67 28.19
C SER A 16 14.52 -20.53 27.04
N VAL A 17 13.43 -21.29 27.25
CA VAL A 17 12.79 -22.12 26.22
C VAL A 17 12.13 -21.28 25.18
N ILE A 18 11.43 -20.22 25.58
CA ILE A 18 10.81 -19.25 24.64
C ILE A 18 11.89 -18.57 23.78
N LYS A 19 13.02 -18.15 24.37
CA LYS A 19 14.15 -17.57 23.62
C LYS A 19 14.75 -18.55 22.62
N GLU A 20 14.85 -19.81 22.95
CA GLU A 20 15.42 -20.85 22.07
C GLU A 20 14.43 -21.16 20.91
N GLU A 21 13.14 -21.31 21.20
CA GLU A 21 12.10 -21.45 20.16
C GLU A 21 12.14 -20.27 19.17
N PHE A 22 12.22 -19.03 19.66
CA PHE A 22 12.36 -17.83 18.81
C PHE A 22 13.64 -17.83 17.96
N ARG A 23 14.75 -18.33 18.52
CA ARG A 23 16.03 -18.46 17.82
C ARG A 23 15.97 -19.51 16.72
N GLN A 24 15.33 -20.64 16.98
CA GLN A 24 15.14 -21.72 16.00
C GLN A 24 14.17 -21.30 14.89
N GLU A 25 13.05 -20.65 15.22
CA GLU A 25 12.11 -20.12 14.26
C GLU A 25 12.76 -19.07 13.36
N LYS A 26 13.56 -18.16 13.91
CA LYS A 26 14.33 -17.17 13.14
C LYS A 26 15.36 -17.83 12.22
N LYS A 27 16.00 -18.92 12.67
CA LYS A 27 16.96 -19.69 11.87
C LYS A 27 16.25 -20.43 10.72
N LYS A 28 15.10 -21.03 11.00
CA LYS A 28 14.23 -21.69 10.01
C LYS A 28 13.76 -20.69 8.94
N TYR A 29 13.22 -19.54 9.35
CA TYR A 29 12.80 -18.48 8.45
C TYR A 29 13.94 -17.95 7.57
N LYS A 30 15.14 -17.79 8.14
CA LYS A 30 16.32 -17.34 7.37
C LYS A 30 16.75 -18.37 6.32
N ARG A 31 16.63 -19.67 6.63
CA ARG A 31 16.93 -20.76 5.70
C ARG A 31 15.90 -20.85 4.57
N GLU A 32 14.61 -20.86 4.89
CA GLU A 32 13.51 -20.88 3.91
C GLU A 32 13.59 -19.66 2.97
N ARG A 33 13.95 -18.51 3.51
CA ARG A 33 14.15 -17.30 2.71
C ARG A 33 15.35 -17.41 1.76
N ALA A 34 16.45 -17.99 2.20
CA ALA A 34 17.63 -18.23 1.34
C ALA A 34 17.29 -19.21 0.21
N GLU A 35 16.66 -20.35 0.52
CA GLU A 35 16.21 -21.35 -0.44
C GLU A 35 15.24 -20.75 -1.48
N TYR A 36 14.32 -19.86 -1.05
CA TYR A 36 13.41 -19.15 -1.94
C TYR A 36 14.15 -18.21 -2.92
N PHE A 37 15.12 -17.43 -2.43
CA PHE A 37 15.90 -16.56 -3.31
C PHE A 37 16.82 -17.32 -4.26
N ASP A 38 17.38 -18.43 -3.82
CA ASP A 38 18.20 -19.29 -4.68
C ASP A 38 17.35 -19.94 -5.77
N LYS A 39 16.11 -20.35 -5.47
CA LYS A 39 15.17 -20.85 -6.45
C LYS A 39 14.82 -19.80 -7.50
N ILE A 40 14.47 -18.57 -7.07
CA ILE A 40 14.19 -17.47 -8.02
C ILE A 40 15.41 -17.16 -8.88
N LYS A 41 16.60 -17.14 -8.30
CA LYS A 41 17.84 -16.86 -9.02
C LYS A 41 18.12 -17.93 -10.08
N LYS A 42 17.83 -19.19 -9.75
CA LYS A 42 17.94 -20.32 -10.67
C LYS A 42 16.92 -20.23 -11.82
N GLU A 43 15.65 -19.96 -11.50
CA GLU A 43 14.60 -19.74 -12.48
C GLU A 43 14.90 -18.56 -13.42
N GLN A 44 15.39 -17.45 -12.89
CA GLN A 44 15.81 -16.30 -13.69
C GLN A 44 17.04 -16.60 -14.57
N TYR A 45 17.97 -17.41 -14.08
CA TYR A 45 19.12 -17.85 -14.85
C TYR A 45 18.69 -18.78 -15.99
N GLU A 46 17.81 -19.76 -15.73
CA GLU A 46 17.25 -20.68 -16.73
C GLU A 46 16.42 -19.91 -17.78
N ALA A 47 15.60 -18.95 -17.35
CA ALA A 47 14.86 -18.08 -18.27
C ALA A 47 15.79 -17.22 -19.16
N ARG A 48 16.91 -16.72 -18.61
CA ARG A 48 17.93 -16.01 -19.40
C ARG A 48 18.64 -16.91 -20.40
N LEU A 49 18.92 -18.17 -20.02
CA LEU A 49 19.49 -19.16 -20.93
C LEU A 49 18.52 -19.54 -22.06
N ALA A 50 17.23 -19.70 -21.77
CA ALA A 50 16.18 -19.97 -22.76
C ALA A 50 16.03 -18.82 -23.77
N ILE A 51 16.16 -17.56 -23.34
CA ILE A 51 16.13 -16.38 -24.23
C ILE A 51 17.41 -16.30 -25.08
N ARG A 52 18.54 -16.71 -24.53
CA ARG A 52 19.85 -16.60 -25.20
C ARG A 52 20.07 -17.70 -26.25
N ASN A 53 19.40 -18.86 -26.11
CA ASN A 53 19.45 -19.99 -27.03
C ASN A 53 18.06 -20.53 -27.34
N PRO A 54 17.25 -19.87 -28.20
CA PRO A 54 15.90 -20.32 -28.53
C PRO A 54 15.88 -21.67 -29.27
N VAL A 55 17.00 -22.07 -29.84
CA VAL A 55 17.13 -23.37 -30.54
C VAL A 55 17.33 -24.54 -29.55
N ALA A 56 17.89 -24.29 -28.36
CA ALA A 56 18.10 -25.36 -27.39
C ALA A 56 16.82 -25.70 -26.58
N ALA A 57 15.89 -24.78 -26.42
CA ALA A 57 14.59 -25.02 -25.76
C ALA A 57 13.64 -25.87 -26.62
N ALA A 58 13.70 -25.74 -27.95
CA ALA A 58 12.90 -26.53 -28.89
C ALA A 58 13.41 -27.98 -29.05
N VAL A 59 14.65 -28.28 -28.65
CA VAL A 59 15.26 -29.62 -28.75
C VAL A 59 14.94 -30.49 -27.52
N ALA A 60 14.60 -29.90 -26.40
CA ALA A 60 14.20 -30.65 -25.21
C ALA A 60 12.80 -31.29 -25.33
N GLU A 61 11.90 -30.72 -26.13
CA GLU A 61 10.55 -31.26 -26.38
C GLU A 61 10.47 -32.28 -27.52
N LYS A 62 11.57 -32.48 -28.34
CA LYS A 62 11.61 -33.38 -29.46
C LYS A 62 12.70 -34.45 -29.39
N LYS A 63 13.03 -34.99 -28.24
CA LYS A 63 13.76 -36.21 -28.09
C LYS A 63 12.82 -37.41 -28.03
N SER A 64 11.99 -37.55 -29.06
CA SER A 64 11.50 -38.83 -29.57
C SER A 64 11.19 -38.67 -31.06
N ALA A 65 12.21 -38.61 -31.90
CA ALA A 65 12.25 -39.10 -33.29
C ALA A 65 13.48 -38.55 -34.03
N THR A 66 14.43 -39.47 -34.23
CA THR A 66 15.29 -39.71 -35.40
C THR A 66 16.03 -38.57 -36.14
N THR A 67 17.35 -38.60 -35.96
CA THR A 67 18.50 -38.65 -36.91
C THR A 67 18.56 -37.82 -38.21
N LYS A 68 19.72 -37.21 -38.34
CA LYS A 68 20.65 -37.00 -39.50
C LYS A 68 20.73 -35.61 -40.17
N THR A 69 21.92 -35.02 -39.96
CA THR A 69 22.90 -34.35 -40.87
C THR A 69 22.43 -33.14 -41.72
N VAL A 70 23.17 -32.02 -41.71
CA VAL A 70 24.39 -31.63 -42.40
C VAL A 70 24.81 -30.18 -42.02
N LYS A 71 26.13 -29.95 -41.94
CA LYS A 71 26.84 -28.67 -41.74
C LYS A 71 26.70 -27.75 -42.96
N THR A 72 26.58 -26.44 -42.75
CA THR A 72 27.42 -25.44 -43.45
C THR A 72 27.29 -24.09 -42.75
N GLY A 73 28.39 -23.38 -42.61
CA GLY A 73 28.50 -22.13 -41.91
C GLY A 73 28.26 -20.89 -42.78
N SER A 74 27.98 -19.80 -42.15
CA SER A 74 28.32 -18.46 -42.64
C SER A 74 28.26 -17.44 -41.46
N LYS A 75 29.36 -16.69 -41.27
CA LYS A 75 29.46 -15.53 -40.40
C LYS A 75 28.73 -14.35 -41.04
N THR A 76 27.97 -13.59 -40.26
CA THR A 76 27.84 -12.11 -40.45
C THR A 76 27.35 -11.46 -39.18
N ASP A 77 28.11 -10.51 -38.79
CA ASP A 77 27.95 -9.27 -38.03
C ASP A 77 26.92 -9.08 -36.92
N ALA A 78 27.54 -8.68 -35.78
CA ALA A 78 26.93 -8.18 -34.58
C ALA A 78 26.27 -6.79 -34.77
N THR A 79 24.97 -6.74 -34.73
CA THR A 79 24.26 -5.51 -34.36
C THR A 79 23.82 -5.61 -32.91
N LYS A 80 24.39 -4.73 -32.09
CA LYS A 80 23.99 -4.50 -30.69
C LYS A 80 22.49 -4.18 -30.63
N LYS A 81 21.67 -5.14 -30.21
CA LYS A 81 20.31 -4.82 -29.75
C LYS A 81 20.43 -4.20 -28.38
N ALA A 82 20.08 -2.93 -28.32
CA ALA A 82 19.87 -2.19 -27.07
C ALA A 82 18.84 -2.94 -26.21
N ASP A 83 19.15 -3.06 -24.93
CA ASP A 83 18.27 -3.52 -23.87
C ASP A 83 16.99 -2.65 -23.88
N THR A 84 15.92 -3.14 -24.46
CA THR A 84 14.60 -2.53 -24.34
C THR A 84 14.08 -2.89 -22.95
N THR A 85 14.47 -2.13 -21.94
CA THR A 85 13.67 -1.97 -20.74
C THR A 85 12.28 -1.54 -21.18
N HIS A 86 11.25 -2.31 -20.84
CA HIS A 86 9.85 -1.91 -20.99
C HIS A 86 9.61 -0.64 -20.16
N THR A 87 9.91 0.49 -20.73
CA THR A 87 9.56 1.80 -20.18
C THR A 87 8.05 1.96 -20.37
N GLU A 88 7.29 1.70 -19.31
CA GLU A 88 5.84 1.89 -19.34
C GLU A 88 5.52 3.33 -19.71
N LEU A 89 4.81 3.49 -20.83
CA LEU A 89 4.29 4.77 -21.30
C LEU A 89 3.39 5.38 -20.21
N MET A 90 3.68 6.60 -19.78
CA MET A 90 2.93 7.28 -18.73
C MET A 90 1.91 8.26 -19.32
N PRO A 91 0.63 8.27 -18.86
CA PRO A 91 -0.33 9.29 -19.25
C PRO A 91 0.14 10.70 -18.82
N LEU A 92 -0.03 11.69 -19.69
CA LEU A 92 0.43 13.08 -19.48
C LEU A 92 -0.11 13.69 -18.17
N ASN A 93 -1.40 13.45 -17.84
CA ASN A 93 -1.98 13.94 -16.58
C ASN A 93 -1.31 13.30 -15.34
N LYS A 94 -0.87 12.04 -15.45
CA LYS A 94 -0.11 11.37 -14.37
C LYS A 94 1.28 11.96 -14.24
N PHE A 95 1.94 12.22 -15.35
CA PHE A 95 3.27 12.85 -15.37
C PHE A 95 3.28 14.22 -14.69
N LEU A 96 2.33 15.13 -15.06
CA LEU A 96 2.21 16.46 -14.44
C LEU A 96 2.05 16.38 -12.91
N ALA A 97 1.27 15.40 -12.45
CA ALA A 97 1.12 15.16 -11.01
C ALA A 97 2.41 14.65 -10.36
N HIS A 98 3.19 13.79 -11.04
CA HIS A 98 4.49 13.30 -10.57
C HIS A 98 5.57 14.39 -10.58
N CYS A 99 5.43 15.41 -11.45
CA CYS A 99 6.28 16.60 -11.42
C CYS A 99 5.91 17.59 -10.30
N GLY A 100 4.86 17.30 -9.49
CA GLY A 100 4.44 18.15 -8.39
C GLY A 100 3.65 19.40 -8.83
N VAL A 101 3.33 19.57 -10.12
CA VAL A 101 2.65 20.76 -10.66
C VAL A 101 1.25 20.92 -10.06
N CYS A 102 0.45 19.84 -10.07
CA CYS A 102 -0.95 19.87 -9.66
C CYS A 102 -1.49 18.47 -9.38
N SER A 103 -2.78 18.32 -9.03
CA SER A 103 -3.42 17.00 -8.99
C SER A 103 -3.64 16.45 -10.40
N ARG A 104 -3.86 15.14 -10.54
CA ARG A 104 -4.21 14.52 -11.83
C ARG A 104 -5.48 15.10 -12.43
N ARG A 105 -6.43 15.54 -11.59
CA ARG A 105 -7.69 16.16 -12.05
C ARG A 105 -7.46 17.57 -12.58
N ASP A 106 -6.71 18.37 -11.85
CA ASP A 106 -6.35 19.73 -12.29
C ASP A 106 -5.49 19.69 -13.56
N ALA A 107 -4.62 18.67 -13.68
CA ALA A 107 -3.83 18.44 -14.89
C ALA A 107 -4.72 18.24 -16.12
N VAL A 108 -5.88 17.59 -16.00
CA VAL A 108 -6.84 17.45 -17.10
C VAL A 108 -7.31 18.83 -17.60
N THR A 109 -7.60 19.76 -16.70
CA THR A 109 -8.00 21.13 -17.04
C THR A 109 -6.87 21.87 -17.74
N LEU A 110 -5.65 21.85 -17.16
CA LEU A 110 -4.47 22.51 -17.75
C LEU A 110 -4.13 22.00 -19.15
N ILE A 111 -4.27 20.69 -19.39
CA ILE A 111 -4.01 20.08 -20.69
C ILE A 111 -5.08 20.53 -21.71
N LYS A 112 -6.36 20.46 -21.34
CA LYS A 112 -7.47 20.91 -22.22
C LYS A 112 -7.40 22.40 -22.56
N GLU A 113 -6.86 23.22 -21.67
CA GLU A 113 -6.61 24.63 -21.89
C GLU A 113 -5.38 24.92 -22.79
N GLY A 114 -4.69 23.87 -23.27
CA GLY A 114 -3.53 23.99 -24.14
C GLY A 114 -2.27 24.56 -23.49
N LYS A 115 -2.19 24.54 -22.15
CA LYS A 115 -1.04 25.09 -21.39
C LYS A 115 0.19 24.17 -21.40
N ILE A 116 0.06 22.95 -21.91
CA ILE A 116 1.12 21.93 -21.91
C ILE A 116 1.60 21.68 -23.33
N LYS A 117 2.91 21.68 -23.51
CA LYS A 117 3.55 21.27 -24.76
C LYS A 117 4.33 19.99 -24.57
N VAL A 118 4.24 19.09 -25.54
CA VAL A 118 5.03 17.85 -25.65
C VAL A 118 5.85 17.94 -26.93
N ASN A 119 7.17 17.90 -26.81
CA ASN A 119 8.10 18.04 -27.95
C ASN A 119 7.79 19.29 -28.82
N GLY A 120 7.47 20.41 -28.18
CA GLY A 120 7.13 21.67 -28.85
C GLY A 120 5.67 21.81 -29.30
N THR A 121 4.90 20.73 -29.40
CA THR A 121 3.51 20.72 -29.87
C THR A 121 2.55 20.78 -28.67
N VAL A 122 1.46 21.59 -28.79
CA VAL A 122 0.44 21.67 -27.75
C VAL A 122 -0.32 20.35 -27.64
N ALA A 123 -0.36 19.78 -26.43
CA ALA A 123 -1.13 18.57 -26.13
C ALA A 123 -2.48 18.96 -25.53
N LEU A 124 -3.57 18.43 -26.08
CA LEU A 124 -4.95 18.65 -25.61
C LEU A 124 -5.58 17.41 -24.98
N GLU A 125 -4.95 16.25 -25.16
CA GLU A 125 -5.46 14.97 -24.65
C GLU A 125 -4.80 14.60 -23.31
N PRO A 126 -5.56 14.53 -22.20
CA PRO A 126 -5.01 14.19 -20.88
C PRO A 126 -4.45 12.78 -20.78
N GLY A 127 -4.98 11.85 -21.58
CA GLY A 127 -4.56 10.45 -21.67
C GLY A 127 -3.37 10.21 -22.59
N TYR A 128 -2.87 11.24 -23.27
CA TYR A 128 -1.72 11.15 -24.17
C TYR A 128 -0.56 10.41 -23.49
N LYS A 129 -0.05 9.39 -24.14
CA LYS A 129 1.03 8.54 -23.63
C LYS A 129 2.38 9.16 -23.96
N ILE A 130 3.13 9.54 -22.95
CA ILE A 130 4.46 10.12 -23.07
C ILE A 130 5.55 9.07 -22.88
N ASN A 131 6.64 9.22 -23.60
CA ASN A 131 7.87 8.46 -23.42
C ASN A 131 8.78 9.16 -22.40
N PRO A 132 9.71 8.44 -21.74
CA PRO A 132 10.70 9.05 -20.83
C PRO A 132 11.63 10.07 -21.49
N THR A 133 11.76 10.01 -22.82
CA THR A 133 12.59 10.92 -23.63
C THR A 133 11.85 12.16 -24.08
N ASP A 134 10.51 12.21 -23.94
CA ASP A 134 9.72 13.35 -24.38
C ASP A 134 10.00 14.59 -23.52
N GLU A 135 10.07 15.73 -24.18
CA GLU A 135 10.22 17.02 -23.53
C GLU A 135 8.84 17.62 -23.23
N ILE A 136 8.52 17.76 -21.95
CA ILE A 136 7.26 18.34 -21.50
C ILE A 136 7.52 19.73 -20.93
N VAL A 137 6.80 20.73 -21.47
CA VAL A 137 6.93 22.13 -21.07
C VAL A 137 5.59 22.66 -20.55
N PHE A 138 5.64 23.34 -19.40
CA PHE A 138 4.52 24.07 -18.80
C PHE A 138 4.96 25.49 -18.47
N ASN A 139 4.21 26.48 -18.94
CA ASN A 139 4.51 27.91 -18.75
C ASN A 139 5.98 28.26 -19.12
N GLY A 140 6.50 27.70 -20.21
CA GLY A 140 7.88 27.93 -20.67
C GLY A 140 8.96 27.19 -19.89
N LYS A 141 8.61 26.43 -18.85
CA LYS A 141 9.56 25.65 -18.05
C LYS A 141 9.47 24.17 -18.37
N LYS A 142 10.62 23.54 -18.61
CA LYS A 142 10.72 22.09 -18.78
C LYS A 142 10.44 21.37 -17.46
N LEU A 143 9.60 20.35 -17.51
CA LEU A 143 9.20 19.57 -16.35
C LEU A 143 10.05 18.30 -16.22
N PHE A 144 10.32 17.94 -14.97
CA PHE A 144 11.00 16.70 -14.59
C PHE A 144 10.24 16.03 -13.46
N VAL A 145 10.21 14.70 -13.48
CA VAL A 145 9.61 13.94 -12.38
C VAL A 145 10.38 14.22 -11.08
N THR A 146 9.67 14.56 -10.03
CA THR A 146 10.24 14.80 -8.72
C THR A 146 10.96 13.55 -8.20
N LYS A 147 12.24 13.67 -7.89
CA LYS A 147 13.06 12.59 -7.34
C LYS A 147 12.99 12.50 -5.82
N ASN A 148 12.63 13.60 -5.16
CA ASN A 148 12.57 13.69 -3.70
C ASN A 148 11.24 13.13 -3.20
N LEU A 149 11.21 11.83 -2.93
CA LEU A 149 10.03 11.18 -2.38
C LEU A 149 9.93 11.44 -0.87
N VAL A 150 8.78 11.90 -0.42
CA VAL A 150 8.50 12.27 0.97
C VAL A 150 7.45 11.33 1.54
N TYR A 151 7.68 10.86 2.76
CA TYR A 151 6.79 9.95 3.47
C TYR A 151 6.63 10.42 4.91
N ILE A 152 5.42 10.81 5.28
CA ILE A 152 5.09 11.38 6.58
C ILE A 152 4.00 10.54 7.25
N LEU A 153 4.20 10.23 8.51
CA LEU A 153 3.18 9.72 9.41
C LEU A 153 2.70 10.85 10.30
N LEU A 154 1.43 11.18 10.19
CA LEU A 154 0.72 12.16 11.01
C LEU A 154 -0.18 11.44 12.01
N ASN A 155 -0.17 11.83 13.28
CA ASN A 155 -1.20 11.47 14.24
C ASN A 155 -2.31 12.53 14.17
N LYS A 156 -3.25 12.35 13.23
CA LYS A 156 -4.30 13.31 12.92
C LYS A 156 -5.18 13.60 14.15
N PRO A 157 -5.38 14.84 14.54
CA PRO A 157 -6.37 15.21 15.56
C PRO A 157 -7.78 15.26 14.99
N LYS A 158 -8.79 15.36 15.84
CA LYS A 158 -10.17 15.70 15.43
C LYS A 158 -10.20 17.12 14.84
N ASP A 159 -11.27 17.46 14.17
CA ASP A 159 -11.57 18.76 13.55
C ASP A 159 -10.72 19.17 12.35
N TYR A 160 -9.82 18.34 11.89
CA TYR A 160 -9.10 18.50 10.63
C TYR A 160 -9.69 17.59 9.55
N ILE A 161 -9.89 18.12 8.35
CA ILE A 161 -10.36 17.34 7.20
C ILE A 161 -9.19 16.81 6.39
N THR A 162 -9.39 15.63 5.78
CA THR A 162 -8.37 14.95 4.97
C THR A 162 -8.58 15.29 3.49
N THR A 163 -8.14 16.47 3.10
CA THR A 163 -8.17 16.95 1.71
C THR A 163 -6.91 17.77 1.40
N THR A 164 -6.59 17.92 0.14
CA THR A 164 -5.54 18.83 -0.36
C THR A 164 -6.06 20.22 -0.65
N ASP A 165 -7.36 20.35 -0.86
CA ASP A 165 -8.03 21.61 -1.13
C ASP A 165 -9.40 21.59 -0.47
N ASP A 166 -9.83 22.72 0.10
CA ASP A 166 -11.14 22.89 0.72
C ASP A 166 -11.75 24.24 0.38
N PRO A 167 -12.78 24.29 -0.47
CA PRO A 167 -13.45 25.54 -0.82
C PRO A 167 -14.11 26.27 0.34
N GLN A 168 -14.37 25.57 1.46
CA GLN A 168 -14.99 26.14 2.66
C GLN A 168 -13.95 26.69 3.68
N GLY A 169 -12.66 26.62 3.38
CA GLY A 169 -11.60 27.13 4.23
C GLY A 169 -11.45 26.46 5.60
N ARG A 170 -11.95 25.21 5.76
CA ARG A 170 -11.81 24.43 7.01
C ARG A 170 -10.37 24.00 7.23
N LYS A 171 -10.02 23.69 8.48
CA LYS A 171 -8.67 23.19 8.84
C LYS A 171 -8.38 21.86 8.12
N THR A 172 -7.30 21.82 7.32
CA THR A 172 -6.87 20.62 6.60
C THR A 172 -5.65 19.97 7.25
N VAL A 173 -5.45 18.67 6.99
CA VAL A 173 -4.28 17.93 7.47
C VAL A 173 -2.97 18.48 6.90
N LEU A 174 -2.99 19.15 5.75
CA LEU A 174 -1.80 19.76 5.17
C LEU A 174 -1.28 20.94 5.99
N GLN A 175 -2.15 21.69 6.68
CA GLN A 175 -1.74 22.77 7.58
C GLN A 175 -0.88 22.25 8.73
N LEU A 176 -1.09 21.01 9.19
CA LEU A 176 -0.29 20.39 10.24
C LEU A 176 1.10 19.95 9.76
N THR A 177 1.28 19.79 8.44
CA THR A 177 2.52 19.26 7.84
C THR A 177 3.20 20.27 6.93
N ASN A 178 2.76 21.54 6.90
CA ASN A 178 3.28 22.59 6.01
C ASN A 178 4.78 22.89 6.22
N THR A 179 5.30 22.65 7.41
CA THR A 179 6.73 22.83 7.75
C THR A 179 7.59 21.60 7.41
N ALA A 180 6.99 20.51 6.99
CA ALA A 180 7.71 19.24 6.77
C ALA A 180 8.54 19.25 5.49
N THR A 181 8.00 19.84 4.43
CA THR A 181 8.61 19.77 3.07
C THR A 181 8.03 20.87 2.18
N THR A 182 8.80 21.27 1.17
CA THR A 182 8.35 22.11 0.06
C THR A 182 7.68 21.31 -1.05
N GLU A 183 7.82 19.99 -1.04
CA GLU A 183 7.21 19.12 -2.02
C GLU A 183 5.69 19.05 -1.86
N ARG A 184 4.98 18.91 -2.96
CA ARG A 184 3.53 18.74 -2.95
C ARG A 184 3.15 17.34 -2.47
N ILE A 185 2.79 17.21 -1.21
CA ILE A 185 2.32 15.97 -0.60
C ILE A 185 0.79 15.90 -0.52
N TYR A 186 0.25 14.70 -0.39
CA TYR A 186 -1.18 14.43 -0.23
C TYR A 186 -1.41 13.21 0.66
N PRO A 187 -2.58 13.12 1.33
CA PRO A 187 -2.89 12.01 2.22
C PRO A 187 -3.16 10.71 1.47
N ILE A 188 -2.70 9.59 2.04
CA ILE A 188 -3.03 8.23 1.58
C ILE A 188 -4.34 7.79 2.23
N GLY A 189 -5.41 7.82 1.46
CA GLY A 189 -6.76 7.60 1.96
C GLY A 189 -7.27 8.75 2.82
N ARG A 190 -8.38 8.53 3.53
CA ARG A 190 -9.04 9.57 4.33
C ARG A 190 -9.37 9.07 5.73
N LEU A 191 -9.43 10.03 6.66
CA LEU A 191 -10.09 9.93 7.95
C LEU A 191 -11.12 11.04 8.03
N ASP A 192 -12.28 10.76 8.59
CA ASP A 192 -13.33 11.75 8.79
C ASP A 192 -12.84 12.88 9.72
N ARG A 193 -13.55 14.03 9.70
CA ARG A 193 -13.23 15.16 10.55
C ARG A 193 -13.13 14.77 12.03
N ASN A 194 -14.10 13.97 12.52
CA ASN A 194 -14.19 13.52 13.92
C ASN A 194 -13.47 12.19 14.19
N THR A 195 -12.64 11.72 13.25
CA THR A 195 -11.79 10.53 13.40
C THR A 195 -10.35 10.97 13.56
N SER A 196 -9.66 10.38 14.51
CA SER A 196 -8.26 10.68 14.80
C SER A 196 -7.34 9.49 14.44
N GLY A 197 -6.03 9.69 14.59
CA GLY A 197 -5.04 8.61 14.51
C GLY A 197 -4.13 8.64 13.29
N VAL A 198 -3.56 7.50 12.98
CA VAL A 198 -2.53 7.34 11.94
C VAL A 198 -3.05 7.75 10.58
N LEU A 199 -2.41 8.74 9.96
CA LEU A 199 -2.61 9.12 8.57
C LEU A 199 -1.25 9.27 7.89
N LEU A 200 -1.11 8.71 6.69
CA LEU A 200 0.09 8.85 5.89
C LEU A 200 -0.09 9.94 4.86
N LEU A 201 0.96 10.73 4.63
CA LEU A 201 1.04 11.70 3.54
C LEU A 201 2.31 11.45 2.72
N THR A 202 2.22 11.61 1.41
CA THR A 202 3.35 11.38 0.49
C THR A 202 3.13 12.08 -0.86
N ASN A 203 4.17 12.16 -1.66
CA ASN A 203 4.12 12.46 -3.08
C ASN A 203 4.35 11.22 -3.97
N ASP A 204 4.52 10.02 -3.37
CA ASP A 204 4.67 8.74 -4.07
C ASP A 204 3.29 8.19 -4.50
N GLY A 205 2.94 8.39 -5.78
CA GLY A 205 1.67 7.94 -6.33
C GLY A 205 1.53 6.42 -6.42
N GLU A 206 2.62 5.69 -6.61
CA GLU A 206 2.60 4.23 -6.70
C GLU A 206 2.34 3.59 -5.33
N LEU A 207 3.03 4.09 -4.30
CA LEU A 207 2.76 3.66 -2.93
C LEU A 207 1.34 4.02 -2.50
N THR A 208 0.85 5.21 -2.89
CA THR A 208 -0.52 5.64 -2.60
C THR A 208 -1.53 4.68 -3.20
N GLN A 209 -1.36 4.27 -4.46
CA GLN A 209 -2.23 3.30 -5.11
C GLN A 209 -2.22 1.96 -4.38
N LYS A 210 -1.04 1.43 -4.06
CA LYS A 210 -0.90 0.16 -3.31
C LYS A 210 -1.60 0.19 -1.95
N LEU A 211 -1.44 1.27 -1.20
CA LEU A 211 -1.99 1.36 0.15
C LEU A 211 -3.49 1.70 0.19
N SER A 212 -4.04 2.31 -0.86
CA SER A 212 -5.44 2.75 -0.89
C SER A 212 -6.38 1.84 -1.68
N HIS A 213 -5.87 1.09 -2.66
CA HIS A 213 -6.73 0.26 -3.51
C HIS A 213 -7.24 -0.97 -2.75
N PRO A 214 -8.53 -1.30 -2.84
CA PRO A 214 -9.16 -2.41 -2.08
C PRO A 214 -8.52 -3.78 -2.32
N SER A 215 -8.02 -4.06 -3.54
CA SER A 215 -7.42 -5.36 -3.88
C SER A 215 -6.17 -5.72 -3.09
N TYR A 216 -5.52 -4.74 -2.47
CA TYR A 216 -4.33 -5.01 -1.64
C TYR A 216 -4.69 -5.35 -0.18
N GLU A 217 -5.96 -5.26 0.21
CA GLU A 217 -6.47 -5.66 1.53
C GLU A 217 -5.65 -5.10 2.70
N ILE A 218 -5.27 -3.82 2.59
CA ILE A 218 -4.43 -3.18 3.60
C ILE A 218 -5.18 -3.07 4.92
N LYS A 219 -4.65 -3.71 5.95
CA LYS A 219 -5.21 -3.78 7.30
C LYS A 219 -5.16 -2.44 8.00
N LYS A 220 -6.24 -2.14 8.72
CA LYS A 220 -6.43 -0.94 9.53
C LYS A 220 -7.00 -1.35 10.88
N ILE A 221 -6.36 -0.94 11.96
CA ILE A 221 -6.87 -1.19 13.30
C ILE A 221 -7.36 0.12 13.89
N TYR A 222 -8.58 0.07 14.42
CA TYR A 222 -9.20 1.22 15.09
C TYR A 222 -9.50 0.86 16.55
N GLU A 223 -9.30 1.84 17.41
CA GLU A 223 -9.89 1.89 18.74
C GLU A 223 -11.20 2.68 18.64
N VAL A 224 -12.26 2.06 19.08
CA VAL A 224 -13.64 2.61 19.05
C VAL A 224 -14.13 2.77 20.47
N LYS A 225 -14.59 3.96 20.84
CA LYS A 225 -15.29 4.22 22.09
C LYS A 225 -16.79 4.36 21.80
N LEU A 226 -17.57 3.45 22.34
CA LEU A 226 -19.03 3.43 22.22
C LEU A 226 -19.67 4.25 23.35
N ASP A 227 -20.95 4.58 23.19
CA ASP A 227 -21.80 5.20 24.19
C ASP A 227 -22.15 4.26 25.36
N LYS A 228 -22.18 2.96 25.10
CA LYS A 228 -22.50 1.89 26.05
C LYS A 228 -21.66 0.63 25.78
N THR A 229 -21.65 -0.28 26.76
CA THR A 229 -20.96 -1.57 26.67
C THR A 229 -21.46 -2.42 25.52
N LEU A 230 -20.55 -2.93 24.69
CA LEU A 230 -20.87 -3.90 23.63
C LEU A 230 -21.27 -5.24 24.22
N THR A 231 -22.48 -5.72 23.89
CA THR A 231 -22.97 -7.01 24.36
C THR A 231 -22.23 -8.18 23.69
N LYS A 232 -22.17 -9.34 24.35
CA LYS A 232 -21.61 -10.55 23.75
C LYS A 232 -22.31 -10.96 22.46
N ASN A 233 -23.63 -10.86 22.44
CA ASN A 233 -24.43 -11.21 21.27
C ASN A 233 -24.09 -10.35 20.06
N ASP A 234 -23.97 -9.04 20.25
CA ASP A 234 -23.63 -8.13 19.16
C ASP A 234 -22.16 -8.25 18.74
N PHE A 235 -21.26 -8.55 19.69
CA PHE A 235 -19.87 -8.90 19.38
C PHE A 235 -19.79 -10.11 18.43
N GLU A 236 -20.55 -11.18 18.71
CA GLU A 236 -20.61 -12.36 17.85
C GLU A 236 -21.23 -12.07 16.48
N LYS A 237 -22.27 -11.22 16.42
CA LYS A 237 -22.87 -10.78 15.16
C LYS A 237 -21.85 -10.05 14.29
N ILE A 238 -21.06 -9.14 14.87
CA ILE A 238 -20.03 -8.40 14.13
C ILE A 238 -18.98 -9.37 13.54
N ILE A 239 -18.51 -10.35 14.31
CA ILE A 239 -17.53 -11.34 13.84
C ILE A 239 -18.10 -12.22 12.73
N LYS A 240 -19.37 -12.66 12.83
CA LYS A 240 -20.03 -13.45 11.79
C LYS A 240 -20.24 -12.66 10.48
N GLY A 241 -20.20 -11.35 10.57
CA GLY A 241 -20.47 -10.41 9.47
C GLY A 241 -21.87 -9.80 9.55
N LEU A 242 -21.96 -8.54 9.14
CA LEU A 242 -23.18 -7.76 9.16
C LEU A 242 -23.62 -7.38 7.75
N GLN A 243 -24.91 -7.50 7.48
CA GLN A 243 -25.49 -6.97 6.25
C GLN A 243 -25.78 -5.48 6.46
N LEU A 244 -25.07 -4.63 5.71
CA LEU A 244 -25.32 -3.20 5.63
C LEU A 244 -26.02 -2.87 4.31
N GLU A 245 -26.45 -1.62 4.14
CA GLU A 245 -27.13 -1.15 2.93
C GLU A 245 -26.34 -1.39 1.64
N ASP A 246 -25.00 -1.29 1.71
CA ASP A 246 -24.06 -1.48 0.59
C ASP A 246 -23.43 -2.88 0.56
N GLY A 247 -24.06 -3.85 1.21
CA GLY A 247 -23.70 -5.27 1.19
C GLY A 247 -23.02 -5.77 2.46
N LEU A 248 -22.65 -7.05 2.44
CA LEU A 248 -22.03 -7.75 3.56
C LEU A 248 -20.70 -7.09 3.94
N VAL A 249 -20.50 -6.94 5.25
CA VAL A 249 -19.26 -6.45 5.87
C VAL A 249 -18.75 -7.52 6.81
N GLN A 250 -17.50 -7.89 6.61
CA GLN A 250 -16.74 -8.76 7.50
C GLN A 250 -15.62 -7.95 8.16
N VAL A 251 -15.35 -8.24 9.41
CA VAL A 251 -14.21 -7.71 10.16
C VAL A 251 -13.13 -8.78 10.25
N ASP A 252 -11.86 -8.36 10.18
CA ASP A 252 -10.74 -9.31 10.26
C ASP A 252 -10.52 -9.77 11.71
N SER A 253 -10.74 -8.86 12.68
CA SER A 253 -10.64 -9.15 14.11
C SER A 253 -11.43 -8.14 14.94
N LEU A 254 -11.93 -8.58 16.08
CA LEU A 254 -12.62 -7.75 17.06
C LEU A 254 -12.18 -8.18 18.46
N ALA A 255 -11.92 -7.20 19.33
CA ALA A 255 -11.53 -7.45 20.71
C ALA A 255 -12.00 -6.34 21.64
N TYR A 256 -12.26 -6.63 22.91
CA TYR A 256 -12.35 -5.58 23.92
C TYR A 256 -10.95 -5.03 24.18
N ALA A 257 -10.76 -3.74 24.01
CA ALA A 257 -9.46 -3.10 24.19
C ALA A 257 -9.11 -2.90 25.66
N ASP A 258 -10.12 -2.81 26.53
CA ASP A 258 -10.00 -2.74 27.97
C ASP A 258 -10.80 -3.85 28.64
N ALA A 259 -10.20 -4.54 29.61
CA ALA A 259 -10.87 -5.62 30.37
C ALA A 259 -11.97 -5.05 31.30
N ARG A 260 -11.81 -3.82 31.77
CA ARG A 260 -12.71 -3.14 32.72
C ARG A 260 -13.81 -2.36 32.02
N ASP A 261 -13.52 -1.77 30.86
CA ASP A 261 -14.47 -0.99 30.08
C ASP A 261 -14.74 -1.62 28.70
N LYS A 262 -15.79 -2.42 28.65
CA LYS A 262 -16.24 -3.10 27.42
C LYS A 262 -16.92 -2.17 26.41
N SER A 263 -16.94 -0.86 26.65
CA SER A 263 -17.31 0.13 25.63
C SER A 263 -16.13 0.52 24.73
N ILE A 264 -14.90 0.11 25.10
CA ILE A 264 -13.69 0.36 24.29
C ILE A 264 -13.33 -0.90 23.51
N ILE A 265 -13.44 -0.80 22.20
CA ILE A 265 -13.32 -1.93 21.25
C ILE A 265 -12.14 -1.70 20.32
N GLY A 266 -11.31 -2.72 20.14
CA GLY A 266 -10.35 -2.81 19.05
C GLY A 266 -10.97 -3.55 17.87
N ILE A 267 -10.98 -2.94 16.69
CA ILE A 267 -11.50 -3.55 15.47
C ILE A 267 -10.45 -3.50 14.36
N GLU A 268 -10.19 -4.63 13.73
CA GLU A 268 -9.33 -4.77 12.55
C GLU A 268 -10.18 -4.97 11.30
N ILE A 269 -9.94 -4.17 10.27
CA ILE A 269 -10.61 -4.23 8.97
C ILE A 269 -9.63 -3.95 7.84
N HIS A 270 -9.87 -4.52 6.66
CA HIS A 270 -9.22 -4.12 5.40
C HIS A 270 -10.10 -3.23 4.54
N SER A 271 -11.41 -3.23 4.72
CA SER A 271 -12.38 -2.41 3.98
C SER A 271 -12.05 -0.90 4.06
N GLY A 272 -12.28 -0.20 2.96
CA GLY A 272 -12.17 1.27 2.86
C GLY A 272 -13.51 1.96 2.58
N ARG A 273 -14.67 1.27 2.75
CA ARG A 273 -15.99 1.85 2.54
C ARG A 273 -16.20 3.08 3.43
N ASN A 274 -17.03 4.02 2.94
CA ASN A 274 -17.31 5.25 3.68
C ASN A 274 -17.86 4.95 5.08
N ARG A 275 -17.28 5.56 6.13
CA ARG A 275 -17.67 5.46 7.55
C ARG A 275 -17.92 4.04 8.05
N ILE A 276 -17.26 3.02 7.46
CA ILE A 276 -17.60 1.62 7.67
C ILE A 276 -17.60 1.21 9.16
N VAL A 277 -16.58 1.63 9.93
CA VAL A 277 -16.51 1.29 11.35
C VAL A 277 -17.69 1.88 12.13
N ARG A 278 -18.07 3.14 11.85
CA ARG A 278 -19.24 3.77 12.50
C ARG A 278 -20.52 3.05 12.13
N ARG A 279 -20.72 2.76 10.84
CA ARG A 279 -21.92 2.07 10.34
C ARG A 279 -22.09 0.67 10.92
N ILE A 280 -21.01 -0.07 11.17
CA ILE A 280 -21.05 -1.38 11.84
C ILE A 280 -21.70 -1.25 13.22
N PHE A 281 -21.28 -0.29 14.04
CA PHE A 281 -21.83 -0.12 15.37
C PHE A 281 -23.19 0.59 15.36
N GLU A 282 -23.39 1.58 14.50
CA GLU A 282 -24.65 2.29 14.30
C GLU A 282 -25.80 1.32 13.89
N SER A 283 -25.51 0.30 13.04
CA SER A 283 -26.51 -0.72 12.62
C SER A 283 -26.99 -1.62 13.78
N LEU A 284 -26.24 -1.68 14.87
CA LEU A 284 -26.58 -2.43 16.08
C LEU A 284 -27.11 -1.51 17.20
N GLY A 285 -27.34 -0.23 16.92
CA GLY A 285 -27.88 0.75 17.85
C GLY A 285 -26.88 1.28 18.88
N TYR A 286 -25.58 1.31 18.52
CA TYR A 286 -24.52 1.95 19.30
C TYR A 286 -24.09 3.26 18.64
N ASP A 287 -23.84 4.29 19.47
CA ASP A 287 -23.24 5.55 19.01
C ASP A 287 -21.70 5.53 19.22
N VAL A 288 -20.94 5.88 18.20
CA VAL A 288 -19.47 5.92 18.24
C VAL A 288 -19.03 7.29 18.72
N LYS A 289 -18.76 7.44 20.03
CA LYS A 289 -18.28 8.65 20.70
C LYS A 289 -16.82 8.97 20.37
N GLY A 290 -15.99 7.96 20.12
CA GLY A 290 -14.60 8.10 19.76
C GLY A 290 -14.18 7.10 18.69
N LEU A 291 -13.38 7.55 17.71
CA LEU A 291 -12.81 6.68 16.70
C LEU A 291 -11.37 7.12 16.43
N ASP A 292 -10.44 6.22 16.66
CA ASP A 292 -9.01 6.47 16.52
C ASP A 292 -8.33 5.36 15.74
N ARG A 293 -7.74 5.66 14.59
CA ARG A 293 -6.96 4.69 13.83
C ARG A 293 -5.59 4.49 14.50
N VAL A 294 -5.40 3.37 15.19
CA VAL A 294 -4.18 3.07 15.92
C VAL A 294 -3.10 2.46 15.05
N MET A 295 -3.49 1.74 13.98
CA MET A 295 -2.58 1.15 13.00
C MET A 295 -3.10 1.31 11.58
N TYR A 296 -2.20 1.58 10.65
CA TYR A 296 -2.43 1.56 9.20
C TYR A 296 -1.31 0.79 8.52
N ALA A 297 -1.65 -0.25 7.78
CA ALA A 297 -0.68 -1.21 7.28
C ALA A 297 0.09 -1.86 8.47
N ASN A 298 1.40 -1.62 8.56
CA ASN A 298 2.27 -2.04 9.67
C ASN A 298 2.77 -0.87 10.52
N LEU A 299 2.21 0.33 10.33
CA LEU A 299 2.62 1.54 11.02
C LEU A 299 1.67 1.91 12.14
N THR A 300 2.22 2.30 13.28
CA THR A 300 1.48 2.76 14.45
C THR A 300 1.84 4.21 14.79
N LYS A 301 1.00 4.88 15.58
CA LYS A 301 1.25 6.23 16.07
C LYS A 301 2.16 6.30 17.30
N LYS A 302 2.82 5.19 17.67
CA LYS A 302 3.72 5.15 18.83
C LYS A 302 4.76 6.27 18.73
N ASN A 303 5.00 6.98 19.82
CA ASN A 303 5.93 8.11 19.92
C ASN A 303 5.59 9.32 19.01
N VAL A 304 4.35 9.43 18.53
CA VAL A 304 3.89 10.60 17.79
C VAL A 304 2.67 11.17 18.52
N GLU A 305 2.83 12.33 19.14
CA GLU A 305 1.76 13.03 19.85
C GLU A 305 0.62 13.43 18.91
N ARG A 306 -0.55 13.68 19.48
CA ARG A 306 -1.73 14.14 18.73
C ARG A 306 -1.45 15.49 18.04
N GLY A 307 -1.69 15.54 16.71
CA GLY A 307 -1.40 16.73 15.90
C GLY A 307 0.04 16.84 15.42
N LYS A 308 0.95 15.98 15.89
CA LYS A 308 2.34 15.92 15.44
C LYS A 308 2.55 14.88 14.36
N TRP A 309 3.66 15.03 13.66
CA TRP A 309 4.05 14.15 12.55
C TRP A 309 5.55 13.78 12.66
N ARG A 310 5.95 12.75 11.92
CA ARG A 310 7.35 12.40 11.70
C ARG A 310 7.53 11.85 10.28
N PHE A 311 8.74 11.90 9.79
CA PHE A 311 9.11 11.15 8.60
C PHE A 311 9.13 9.64 8.88
N LEU A 312 8.87 8.84 7.85
CA LEU A 312 9.08 7.41 7.90
C LEU A 312 10.57 7.08 7.75
N SER A 313 11.03 6.08 8.48
CA SER A 313 12.37 5.51 8.30
C SER A 313 12.45 4.72 6.99
N GLU A 314 13.65 4.56 6.44
CA GLU A 314 13.87 3.74 5.24
C GLU A 314 13.36 2.30 5.39
N ARG A 315 13.47 1.74 6.61
CA ARG A 315 12.96 0.40 6.92
C ARG A 315 11.44 0.34 6.79
N GLU A 316 10.72 1.34 7.31
CA GLU A 316 9.28 1.43 7.21
C GLU A 316 8.84 1.60 5.76
N ILE A 317 9.51 2.47 4.98
CA ILE A 317 9.25 2.68 3.56
C ILE A 317 9.45 1.38 2.78
N ARG A 318 10.55 0.67 3.00
CA ARG A 318 10.79 -0.63 2.37
C ARG A 318 9.70 -1.63 2.70
N LEU A 319 9.32 -1.77 3.96
CA LEU A 319 8.26 -2.68 4.37
C LEU A 319 6.92 -2.35 3.69
N LEU A 320 6.56 -1.07 3.57
CA LEU A 320 5.34 -0.64 2.86
C LEU A 320 5.39 -0.97 1.36
N LYS A 321 6.53 -0.71 0.71
CA LYS A 321 6.70 -0.98 -0.74
C LYS A 321 6.63 -2.47 -1.09
N TYR A 322 7.13 -3.32 -0.20
CA TYR A 322 7.13 -4.79 -0.39
C TYR A 322 5.90 -5.49 0.22
N MET A 323 5.04 -4.76 0.93
CA MET A 323 3.79 -5.32 1.42
C MET A 323 2.94 -5.82 0.25
N ASN A 324 2.49 -7.08 0.35
CA ASN A 324 1.66 -7.75 -0.66
C ASN A 324 2.27 -7.85 -2.08
N ALA A 325 3.58 -7.71 -2.22
CA ALA A 325 4.27 -7.94 -3.51
C ALA A 325 4.02 -9.36 -4.07
N SER A 326 3.69 -10.32 -3.20
CA SER A 326 3.33 -11.69 -3.56
C SER A 326 1.88 -11.88 -4.05
N LYS A 327 1.01 -10.88 -3.88
CA LYS A 327 -0.40 -10.94 -4.33
C LYS A 327 -0.63 -10.34 -5.73
N SER A 328 0.38 -9.74 -6.34
CA SER A 328 0.32 -9.22 -7.71
C SER A 328 0.81 -10.27 -8.70
N LYS A 329 0.05 -11.38 -8.83
CA LYS A 329 0.13 -12.31 -9.96
C LYS A 329 -1.25 -12.52 -10.52
#